data_e7f33bebce15b0d70f7c79df96b88c13
#
_entry.id   e7f33bebce15b0d70f7c79df96b88c13
#
_cell.length_a   1.000
_cell.length_b   1.000
_cell.length_c   1.000
_cell.angle_alpha   90.00
_cell.angle_beta   90.00
_cell.angle_gamma   90.00
#
_symmetry.space_group_name_H-M   'P 1'
#
loop_
_entity.id
_entity.type
_entity.pdbx_description
1 polymer ?
#
loop_
_entity_poly.entity_id
_entity_poly.type
_entity_poly.pdbx_seq_one_letter_code
_entity_poly.pdbx_strand_id
1 'polypeptide(L)'
;VFARRFSLPIAGIAAVASAAAVLVAPLPASAAAPIFLVAGIQYDPVGPDTRTNAHLNLEYISIRNNTTRPLSLKGYRIRDAASHVYYFPPTFSIPARGTILVHTGKGRNGPNHLYWGSTDYIWNNTGDTARLQNSLNKVIDFCTYKSVVGRAGLAC
;
A
#
# COMPACT_ATOMS: atom_id res chain seq x y z
N VAL A 1 -26.78 29.02 -93.14
CA VAL A 1 -26.89 27.89 -92.27
C VAL A 1 -26.02 28.16 -91.05
N PHE A 2 -26.65 28.53 -89.89
CA PHE A 2 -25.97 28.83 -88.65
C PHE A 2 -26.07 27.60 -87.73
N ALA A 3 -24.95 26.98 -87.41
CA ALA A 3 -24.87 25.92 -86.41
C ALA A 3 -24.63 26.55 -85.01
N ARG A 4 -25.62 26.38 -84.10
CA ARG A 4 -25.53 26.77 -82.73
C ARG A 4 -24.78 25.64 -81.94
N ARG A 5 -23.67 25.99 -81.34
CA ARG A 5 -22.97 25.10 -80.39
C ARG A 5 -23.61 25.27 -79.01
N PHE A 6 -24.11 24.18 -78.46
CA PHE A 6 -24.58 24.12 -77.08
C PHE A 6 -23.35 23.70 -76.20
N SER A 7 -22.97 24.59 -75.33
CA SER A 7 -21.98 24.26 -74.24
C SER A 7 -22.74 23.80 -73.01
N LEU A 8 -22.43 22.58 -72.54
CA LEU A 8 -22.96 22.07 -71.30
C LEU A 8 -22.04 22.52 -70.16
N PRO A 9 -22.56 22.95 -68.99
CA PRO A 9 -21.74 23.26 -67.81
C PRO A 9 -21.31 21.96 -67.13
N ILE A 10 -19.97 21.87 -66.89
CA ILE A 10 -19.38 20.79 -66.04
C ILE A 10 -19.64 21.17 -64.60
N ALA A 11 -20.49 20.40 -63.90
CA ALA A 11 -20.69 20.50 -62.46
C ALA A 11 -19.48 19.88 -61.74
N GLY A 12 -18.66 20.74 -61.13
CA GLY A 12 -17.57 20.31 -60.26
C GLY A 12 -18.12 19.73 -58.97
N ILE A 13 -17.83 18.46 -58.70
CA ILE A 13 -18.11 17.80 -57.42
C ILE A 13 -17.01 18.19 -56.46
N ALA A 14 -17.30 19.05 -55.49
CA ALA A 14 -16.39 19.34 -54.37
C ALA A 14 -16.40 18.17 -53.37
N ALA A 15 -15.32 17.42 -53.31
CA ALA A 15 -15.13 16.38 -52.29
C ALA A 15 -14.82 17.04 -50.95
N VAL A 16 -15.74 16.98 -50.00
CA VAL A 16 -15.51 17.39 -48.61
C VAL A 16 -14.77 16.26 -47.89
N ALA A 17 -13.47 16.42 -47.65
CA ALA A 17 -12.70 15.51 -46.83
C ALA A 17 -12.98 15.79 -45.36
N SER A 18 -13.81 14.95 -44.72
CA SER A 18 -14.02 14.98 -43.29
C SER A 18 -12.83 14.37 -42.55
N ALA A 19 -11.98 15.20 -41.94
CA ALA A 19 -10.91 14.75 -41.04
C ALA A 19 -11.54 14.30 -39.71
N ALA A 20 -11.58 12.98 -39.45
CA ALA A 20 -11.98 12.45 -38.15
C ALA A 20 -10.84 12.69 -37.17
N ALA A 21 -11.02 13.61 -36.21
CA ALA A 21 -10.10 13.79 -35.09
C ALA A 21 -10.22 12.59 -34.13
N VAL A 22 -9.18 11.76 -34.10
CA VAL A 22 -9.07 10.69 -33.10
C VAL A 22 -8.73 11.33 -31.75
N LEU A 23 -9.72 11.42 -30.87
CA LEU A 23 -9.52 11.78 -29.45
C LEU A 23 -8.79 10.64 -28.74
N VAL A 24 -7.47 10.78 -28.60
CA VAL A 24 -6.68 9.87 -27.76
C VAL A 24 -6.95 10.26 -26.31
N ALA A 25 -7.74 9.45 -25.61
CA ALA A 25 -7.93 9.60 -24.17
C ALA A 25 -6.60 9.43 -23.44
N PRO A 26 -6.24 10.30 -22.48
CA PRO A 26 -5.02 10.12 -21.69
C PRO A 26 -5.11 8.80 -20.91
N LEU A 27 -4.04 7.99 -20.98
CA LEU A 27 -3.93 6.80 -20.16
C LEU A 27 -3.94 7.21 -18.67
N PRO A 28 -4.65 6.45 -17.79
CA PRO A 28 -4.65 6.73 -16.38
C PRO A 28 -3.20 6.71 -15.85
N ALA A 29 -2.78 7.78 -15.19
CA ALA A 29 -1.47 7.82 -14.54
C ALA A 29 -1.41 6.69 -13.52
N SER A 30 -0.41 5.80 -13.65
CA SER A 30 -0.16 4.76 -12.66
C SER A 30 0.11 5.42 -11.30
N ALA A 31 -0.64 5.05 -10.27
CA ALA A 31 -0.39 5.55 -8.93
C ALA A 31 1.04 5.14 -8.51
N ALA A 32 1.83 6.10 -8.03
CA ALA A 32 3.17 5.82 -7.53
C ALA A 32 3.09 4.82 -6.37
N ALA A 33 3.97 3.80 -6.38
CA ALA A 33 4.03 2.82 -5.31
C ALA A 33 4.28 3.50 -3.95
N PRO A 34 3.65 3.02 -2.85
CA PRO A 34 3.87 3.57 -1.52
C PRO A 34 5.35 3.56 -1.13
N ILE A 35 5.79 4.62 -0.44
CA ILE A 35 7.18 4.73 0.05
C ILE A 35 7.48 3.75 1.19
N PHE A 36 6.46 3.42 1.99
CA PHE A 36 6.49 2.37 2.99
C PHE A 36 5.41 1.34 2.71
N LEU A 37 5.70 0.08 2.95
CA LEU A 37 4.79 -1.04 2.78
C LEU A 37 4.58 -1.77 4.12
N VAL A 38 3.37 -2.20 4.37
CA VAL A 38 3.09 -3.30 5.30
C VAL A 38 3.50 -4.58 4.59
N ALA A 39 4.67 -5.12 4.91
CA ALA A 39 5.25 -6.23 4.16
C ALA A 39 4.74 -7.61 4.62
N GLY A 40 4.17 -7.70 5.81
CA GLY A 40 3.58 -8.93 6.33
C GLY A 40 3.18 -8.83 7.79
N ILE A 41 2.38 -9.80 8.23
CA ILE A 41 1.89 -9.91 9.61
C ILE A 41 2.02 -11.36 10.05
N GLN A 42 2.63 -11.58 11.21
CA GLN A 42 2.61 -12.84 11.96
C GLN A 42 1.56 -12.68 13.05
N TYR A 43 0.39 -13.27 12.87
CA TYR A 43 -0.79 -13.04 13.71
C TYR A 43 -1.17 -14.22 14.60
N ASP A 44 -0.72 -15.43 14.30
CA ASP A 44 -1.05 -16.67 15.01
C ASP A 44 0.23 -17.50 15.21
N PRO A 45 1.13 -17.08 16.13
CA PRO A 45 2.35 -17.84 16.42
C PRO A 45 2.03 -19.26 16.88
N VAL A 46 2.89 -20.21 16.52
CA VAL A 46 2.71 -21.62 16.89
C VAL A 46 2.72 -21.79 18.41
N GLY A 47 1.73 -22.52 18.93
CA GLY A 47 1.57 -22.83 20.35
C GLY A 47 0.30 -22.23 20.95
N PRO A 48 0.02 -22.51 22.23
CA PRO A 48 -1.13 -21.94 22.91
C PRO A 48 -0.92 -20.45 23.21
N ASP A 49 -1.98 -19.65 23.13
CA ASP A 49 -2.01 -18.23 23.47
C ASP A 49 -1.80 -17.98 24.98
N THR A 50 -0.55 -18.08 25.43
CA THR A 50 -0.18 -18.00 26.84
C THR A 50 -0.16 -16.57 27.39
N ARG A 51 -0.19 -15.54 26.54
CA ARG A 51 0.03 -14.11 26.89
C ARG A 51 1.34 -13.84 27.64
N THR A 52 2.27 -14.79 27.66
CA THR A 52 3.63 -14.50 28.14
C THR A 52 4.29 -13.49 27.18
N ASN A 53 5.16 -12.64 27.72
CA ASN A 53 5.86 -11.66 26.88
C ASN A 53 6.69 -12.33 25.76
N ALA A 54 7.23 -13.50 26.03
CA ALA A 54 7.95 -14.29 25.03
C ALA A 54 7.03 -14.68 23.87
N HIS A 55 5.79 -15.18 24.15
CA HIS A 55 4.83 -15.56 23.12
C HIS A 55 4.24 -14.35 22.40
N LEU A 56 3.94 -13.25 23.11
CA LEU A 56 3.52 -11.98 22.50
C LEU A 56 4.55 -11.45 21.51
N ASN A 57 5.83 -11.64 21.74
CA ASN A 57 6.89 -11.20 20.84
C ASN A 57 7.11 -12.11 19.61
N LEU A 58 6.44 -13.25 19.54
CA LEU A 58 6.35 -14.04 18.30
C LEU A 58 5.33 -13.45 17.32
N GLU A 59 4.38 -12.66 17.83
CA GLU A 59 3.44 -11.89 17.02
C GLU A 59 4.09 -10.56 16.63
N TYR A 60 4.05 -10.21 15.33
CA TYR A 60 4.62 -8.97 14.82
C TYR A 60 4.01 -8.53 13.49
N ILE A 61 4.19 -7.25 13.17
CA ILE A 61 4.00 -6.70 11.83
C ILE A 61 5.35 -6.28 11.26
N SER A 62 5.56 -6.50 9.96
CA SER A 62 6.77 -6.05 9.25
C SER A 62 6.46 -4.83 8.38
N ILE A 63 7.32 -3.81 8.48
CA ILE A 63 7.25 -2.58 7.67
C ILE A 63 8.52 -2.46 6.84
N ARG A 64 8.35 -2.25 5.54
CA ARG A 64 9.45 -2.11 4.58
C ARG A 64 9.53 -0.70 4.02
N ASN A 65 10.73 -0.15 3.95
CA ASN A 65 11.05 1.02 3.14
C ASN A 65 11.19 0.59 1.66
N ASN A 66 10.27 1.04 0.83
CA ASN A 66 10.24 0.66 -0.59
C ASN A 66 11.12 1.57 -1.47
N THR A 67 11.92 2.46 -0.89
CA THR A 67 12.78 3.40 -1.62
C THR A 67 14.26 3.01 -1.56
N THR A 68 15.08 3.68 -2.35
CA THR A 68 16.54 3.49 -2.43
C THR A 68 17.34 4.39 -1.48
N ARG A 69 16.67 5.06 -0.52
CA ARG A 69 17.29 5.91 0.50
C ARG A 69 16.68 5.64 1.88
N PRO A 70 17.40 5.91 2.97
CA PRO A 70 16.83 5.83 4.31
C PRO A 70 15.67 6.80 4.46
N LEU A 71 14.60 6.38 5.15
CA LEU A 71 13.41 7.21 5.40
C LEU A 71 13.02 7.19 6.88
N SER A 72 12.71 8.39 7.40
CA SER A 72 12.22 8.56 8.77
C SER A 72 10.76 8.14 8.89
N LEU A 73 10.43 7.46 10.00
CA LEU A 73 9.06 7.15 10.42
C LEU A 73 8.49 8.17 11.42
N LYS A 74 9.13 9.33 11.56
CA LYS A 74 8.63 10.40 12.43
C LYS A 74 7.18 10.76 12.09
N GLY A 75 6.29 10.66 13.09
CA GLY A 75 4.87 10.96 12.94
C GLY A 75 4.04 9.86 12.27
N TYR A 76 4.66 8.77 11.85
CA TYR A 76 3.93 7.60 11.36
C TYR A 76 3.44 6.76 12.53
N ARG A 77 2.40 5.98 12.25
CA ARG A 77 1.80 5.03 13.20
C ARG A 77 1.21 3.83 12.49
N ILE A 78 1.08 2.73 13.23
CA ILE A 78 0.32 1.55 12.83
C ILE A 78 -0.99 1.58 13.62
N ARG A 79 -2.10 1.21 12.96
CA ARG A 79 -3.41 1.02 13.59
C ARG A 79 -4.04 -0.26 13.09
N ASP A 80 -4.56 -1.10 14.01
CA ASP A 80 -5.37 -2.28 13.70
C ASP A 80 -6.84 -1.93 13.45
N ALA A 81 -7.70 -2.93 13.23
CA ALA A 81 -9.13 -2.74 13.07
C ALA A 81 -9.84 -2.41 14.40
N ALA A 82 -9.33 -2.89 15.55
CA ALA A 82 -9.87 -2.64 16.88
C ALA A 82 -9.45 -1.27 17.46
N SER A 83 -8.65 -0.51 16.72
CA SER A 83 -8.19 0.84 17.10
C SER A 83 -7.01 0.88 18.07
N HIS A 84 -6.27 -0.23 18.25
CA HIS A 84 -4.96 -0.15 18.88
C HIS A 84 -4.00 0.64 18.00
N VAL A 85 -3.17 1.50 18.60
CA VAL A 85 -2.26 2.38 17.86
C VAL A 85 -0.85 2.26 18.39
N TYR A 86 0.10 2.01 17.47
CA TYR A 86 1.53 2.10 17.72
C TYR A 86 2.10 3.34 17.08
N TYR A 87 2.81 4.17 17.82
CA TYR A 87 3.53 5.34 17.31
C TYR A 87 5.02 5.02 17.16
N PHE A 88 5.57 5.25 15.98
CA PHE A 88 7.01 5.08 15.77
C PHE A 88 7.81 6.13 16.55
N PRO A 89 8.98 5.74 17.13
CA PRO A 89 9.86 6.70 17.78
C PRO A 89 10.26 7.83 16.80
N PRO A 90 10.30 9.10 17.26
CA PRO A 90 10.47 10.25 16.36
C PRO A 90 11.84 10.31 15.65
N THR A 91 12.83 9.62 16.19
CA THR A 91 14.20 9.54 15.63
C THR A 91 14.43 8.29 14.79
N PHE A 92 13.40 7.41 14.67
CA PHE A 92 13.58 6.12 14.01
C PHE A 92 13.49 6.26 12.47
N SER A 93 14.40 5.55 11.78
CA SER A 93 14.43 5.51 10.31
C SER A 93 14.66 4.09 9.83
N ILE A 94 14.06 3.73 8.70
CA ILE A 94 14.30 2.45 8.03
C ILE A 94 15.34 2.69 6.91
N PRO A 95 16.44 1.89 6.86
CA PRO A 95 17.42 1.96 5.77
C PRO A 95 16.77 1.76 4.39
N ALA A 96 17.49 2.13 3.33
CA ALA A 96 17.07 1.86 1.95
C ALA A 96 16.74 0.39 1.74
N ARG A 97 15.55 0.08 1.22
CA ARG A 97 15.04 -1.28 1.01
C ARG A 97 14.96 -2.15 2.28
N GLY A 98 15.26 -1.57 3.45
CA GLY A 98 15.23 -2.26 4.74
C GLY A 98 13.82 -2.62 5.19
N THR A 99 13.74 -3.62 6.05
CA THR A 99 12.52 -4.07 6.72
C THR A 99 12.76 -4.09 8.22
N ILE A 100 11.75 -3.69 8.98
CA ILE A 100 11.74 -3.76 10.44
C ILE A 100 10.54 -4.58 10.91
N LEU A 101 10.64 -5.12 12.12
CA LEU A 101 9.55 -5.81 12.81
C LEU A 101 9.07 -4.94 13.98
N VAL A 102 7.76 -4.85 14.16
CA VAL A 102 7.14 -4.29 15.36
C VAL A 102 6.46 -5.45 16.08
N HIS A 103 7.09 -5.93 17.15
CA HIS A 103 6.61 -7.01 18.00
C HIS A 103 5.50 -6.52 18.93
N THR A 104 4.53 -7.37 19.23
CA THR A 104 3.38 -7.03 20.08
C THR A 104 3.77 -6.79 21.55
N GLY A 105 4.63 -7.64 22.11
CA GLY A 105 5.01 -7.57 23.51
C GLY A 105 5.99 -6.45 23.85
N LYS A 106 6.62 -6.57 25.02
CA LYS A 106 7.61 -5.63 25.56
C LYS A 106 9.01 -6.05 25.16
N GLY A 107 9.88 -5.06 24.87
CA GLY A 107 11.30 -5.27 24.59
C GLY A 107 12.05 -3.95 24.46
N ARG A 108 13.35 -4.05 24.18
CA ARG A 108 14.20 -2.90 23.90
C ARG A 108 14.29 -2.66 22.39
N ASN A 109 13.88 -1.48 21.95
CA ASN A 109 13.98 -1.09 20.55
C ASN A 109 15.43 -1.15 20.06
N GLY A 110 15.61 -1.73 18.88
CA GLY A 110 16.87 -1.84 18.16
C GLY A 110 16.71 -1.38 16.70
N PRO A 111 17.74 -1.57 15.86
CA PRO A 111 17.72 -1.07 14.49
C PRO A 111 16.67 -1.74 13.60
N ASN A 112 16.34 -3.01 13.85
CA ASN A 112 15.39 -3.78 13.03
C ASN A 112 14.20 -4.34 13.82
N HIS A 113 14.16 -4.14 15.14
CA HIS A 113 13.12 -4.63 16.03
C HIS A 113 12.61 -3.51 16.91
N LEU A 114 11.31 -3.29 16.87
CA LEU A 114 10.58 -2.38 17.72
C LEU A 114 9.51 -3.16 18.48
N TYR A 115 9.02 -2.60 19.58
CA TYR A 115 8.10 -3.28 20.48
C TYR A 115 6.91 -2.38 20.79
N TRP A 116 5.71 -2.91 20.60
CA TRP A 116 4.45 -2.23 20.92
C TRP A 116 4.28 -1.99 22.41
N GLY A 117 4.77 -2.95 23.20
CA GLY A 117 4.66 -2.90 24.66
C GLY A 117 3.31 -3.38 25.19
N SER A 118 2.53 -4.06 24.37
CA SER A 118 1.24 -4.63 24.77
C SER A 118 1.42 -5.77 25.79
N THR A 119 0.38 -6.02 26.57
CA THR A 119 0.23 -7.18 27.47
C THR A 119 -0.77 -8.19 26.93
N ASP A 120 -1.35 -7.93 25.75
CA ASP A 120 -2.24 -8.83 25.03
C ASP A 120 -1.92 -8.82 23.54
N TYR A 121 -2.44 -9.79 22.80
CA TYR A 121 -2.32 -9.86 21.34
C TYR A 121 -2.98 -8.66 20.68
N ILE A 122 -2.40 -8.17 19.60
CA ILE A 122 -2.91 -7.08 18.79
C ILE A 122 -3.59 -7.62 17.53
N TRP A 123 -2.94 -8.60 16.88
CA TRP A 123 -3.41 -9.12 15.59
C TRP A 123 -4.35 -10.31 15.81
N ASN A 124 -5.63 -10.14 15.45
CA ASN A 124 -6.65 -11.15 15.67
C ASN A 124 -6.45 -12.41 14.82
N ASN A 125 -6.42 -13.61 15.43
CA ASN A 125 -6.26 -14.88 14.74
C ASN A 125 -7.37 -15.16 13.72
N THR A 126 -8.56 -14.55 13.87
CA THR A 126 -9.70 -14.72 12.95
C THR A 126 -9.69 -13.74 11.76
N GLY A 127 -8.84 -12.72 11.80
CA GLY A 127 -8.70 -11.72 10.76
C GLY A 127 -8.61 -10.30 11.30
N ASP A 128 -7.82 -9.46 10.62
CA ASP A 128 -7.58 -8.07 11.00
C ASP A 128 -7.19 -7.21 9.79
N THR A 129 -7.01 -5.92 10.03
CA THR A 129 -6.47 -4.96 9.06
C THR A 129 -5.43 -4.07 9.72
N ALA A 130 -4.17 -4.26 9.34
CA ALA A 130 -3.10 -3.34 9.68
C ALA A 130 -3.11 -2.14 8.74
N ARG A 131 -3.11 -0.92 9.28
CA ARG A 131 -3.00 0.33 8.51
C ARG A 131 -1.77 1.08 8.93
N LEU A 132 -0.89 1.36 7.99
CA LEU A 132 0.23 2.28 8.17
C LEU A 132 -0.26 3.69 7.82
N GLN A 133 -0.21 4.62 8.77
CA GLN A 133 -0.70 5.98 8.61
C GLN A 133 0.42 7.00 8.81
N ASN A 134 0.37 8.12 8.09
CA ASN A 134 1.27 9.24 8.29
C ASN A 134 0.79 10.19 9.42
N SER A 135 1.53 11.28 9.65
CA SER A 135 1.21 12.31 10.67
C SER A 135 -0.14 13.01 10.45
N LEU A 136 -0.68 12.99 9.24
CA LEU A 136 -2.00 13.54 8.89
C LEU A 136 -3.12 12.48 8.96
N ASN A 137 -2.84 11.31 9.52
CA ASN A 137 -3.77 10.17 9.62
C ASN A 137 -4.15 9.54 8.27
N LYS A 138 -3.50 9.96 7.17
CA LYS A 138 -3.72 9.37 5.85
C LYS A 138 -3.12 7.96 5.84
N VAL A 139 -3.90 6.97 5.39
CA VAL A 139 -3.41 5.62 5.15
C VAL A 139 -2.42 5.66 3.97
N ILE A 140 -1.21 5.21 4.21
CA ILE A 140 -0.13 5.12 3.23
C ILE A 140 -0.12 3.74 2.59
N ASP A 141 -0.34 2.71 3.42
CA ASP A 141 -0.47 1.33 3.00
C ASP A 141 -1.25 0.54 4.04
N PHE A 142 -1.79 -0.60 3.66
CA PHE A 142 -2.53 -1.48 4.57
C PHE A 142 -2.43 -2.94 4.15
N CYS A 143 -2.67 -3.82 5.10
CA CYS A 143 -2.77 -5.25 4.87
C CYS A 143 -3.98 -5.80 5.61
N THR A 144 -4.88 -6.46 4.90
CA THR A 144 -6.06 -7.13 5.47
C THR A 144 -5.93 -8.62 5.27
N TYR A 145 -6.20 -9.38 6.32
CA TYR A 145 -6.24 -10.83 6.25
C TYR A 145 -7.50 -11.40 6.91
N LYS A 146 -7.81 -12.61 6.51
CA LYS A 146 -8.75 -13.51 7.19
C LYS A 146 -7.99 -14.76 7.61
N SER A 147 -8.45 -15.41 8.67
CA SER A 147 -7.86 -16.67 9.12
C SER A 147 -7.89 -17.72 8.01
N VAL A 148 -6.78 -18.44 7.88
CA VAL A 148 -6.67 -19.63 7.03
C VAL A 148 -6.07 -20.74 7.87
N VAL A 149 -6.75 -21.89 7.95
CA VAL A 149 -6.29 -23.04 8.74
C VAL A 149 -4.84 -23.39 8.38
N GLY A 150 -4.00 -23.51 9.41
CA GLY A 150 -2.57 -23.85 9.26
C GLY A 150 -1.68 -22.70 8.83
N ARG A 151 -2.19 -21.46 8.76
CA ARG A 151 -1.41 -20.26 8.43
C ARG A 151 -1.24 -19.38 9.67
N ALA A 152 0.00 -19.20 10.11
CA ALA A 152 0.35 -18.38 11.27
C ALA A 152 0.56 -16.88 10.92
N GLY A 153 0.78 -16.57 9.65
CA GLY A 153 1.01 -15.22 9.16
C GLY A 153 0.90 -15.14 7.64
N LEU A 154 1.10 -13.95 7.07
CA LEU A 154 1.09 -13.72 5.64
C LEU A 154 2.10 -12.65 5.22
N ALA A 155 2.53 -12.71 3.96
CA ALA A 155 3.14 -11.58 3.26
C ALA A 155 2.04 -10.72 2.65
N CYS A 156 2.19 -9.41 2.70
CA CYS A 156 1.32 -8.42 2.09
C CYS A 156 1.98 -7.88 0.82
#